data_6a1a63e2e87c80b4ed337e58652b6012
#
_entry.id   6a1a63e2e87c80b4ed337e58652b6012
#
_cell.length_a   1.000
_cell.length_b   1.000
_cell.length_c   1.000
_cell.angle_alpha   90.00
_cell.angle_beta   90.00
_cell.angle_gamma   90.00
#
_symmetry.space_group_name_H-M   'P 1'
#
loop_
_entity.id
_entity.type
_entity.pdbx_description
1 polymer ?
#
loop_
_entity_poly.entity_id
_entity_poly.type
_entity_poly.pdbx_seq_one_letter_code
_entity_poly.pdbx_strand_id
1 'polypeptide(L)'
;VTLNIVIGIPTVGRAPILRETLRALARQSRRADRIIVCGTKPSDVVGAADIHGAEVLLSSPGLPAQRNALIAAAPQADIMVFFDDDFLPDPDYLAAIERHMAGDPTIVVATGLVLKDGIGGPGLAVNEAEAVLRTARPSPLGVLPTFSGYGCNMAVRLTTMRQHGLRFDERLPLYGWQEDVDLSRRLAAYGEVVKIDAACGVHLGVKQGRNSGVRLGYSQVANPLYLAGKGAGYPLMRALEHIGRNMAMNIIHAARPEPYVDRRGRLRGNLLALADLIRRRMVPERVLEL
;
A
#
# COMPACT_ATOMS: atom_id res chain seq x y z
N VAL A 1 3.87 26.87 6.16
CA VAL A 1 4.15 26.57 4.72
C VAL A 1 3.09 25.60 4.25
N THR A 2 2.38 25.96 3.18
CA THR A 2 1.42 25.05 2.55
C THR A 2 2.20 24.05 1.68
N LEU A 3 1.95 22.76 1.86
CA LEU A 3 2.59 21.71 1.07
C LEU A 3 1.80 21.42 -0.22
N ASN A 4 2.50 21.15 -1.30
CA ASN A 4 1.89 20.61 -2.53
C ASN A 4 1.67 19.11 -2.33
N ILE A 5 0.40 18.70 -2.10
CA ILE A 5 0.01 17.32 -1.80
C ILE A 5 -0.71 16.72 -2.98
N VAL A 6 -0.12 15.70 -3.56
CA VAL A 6 -0.71 14.90 -4.65
C VAL A 6 -1.17 13.55 -4.12
N ILE A 7 -2.37 13.14 -4.49
CA ILE A 7 -2.86 11.78 -4.23
C ILE A 7 -2.49 10.89 -5.41
N GLY A 8 -1.94 9.71 -5.14
CA GLY A 8 -1.65 8.67 -6.10
C GLY A 8 -2.42 7.39 -5.80
N ILE A 9 -3.23 6.92 -6.76
CA ILE A 9 -4.05 5.71 -6.59
C ILE A 9 -3.70 4.69 -7.68
N PRO A 10 -2.94 3.63 -7.37
CA PRO A 10 -2.78 2.49 -8.25
C PRO A 10 -4.06 1.63 -8.24
N THR A 11 -4.48 1.13 -9.40
CA THR A 11 -5.68 0.27 -9.50
C THR A 11 -5.54 -0.77 -10.60
N VAL A 12 -6.16 -1.94 -10.41
CA VAL A 12 -6.26 -3.01 -11.41
C VAL A 12 -7.58 -3.75 -11.26
N GLY A 13 -8.45 -3.68 -12.29
CA GLY A 13 -9.70 -4.45 -12.38
C GLY A 13 -10.77 -4.08 -11.37
N ARG A 14 -10.71 -2.88 -10.75
CA ARG A 14 -11.60 -2.44 -9.67
C ARG A 14 -12.23 -1.06 -9.90
N ALA A 15 -12.48 -0.66 -11.15
CA ALA A 15 -13.05 0.64 -11.48
C ALA A 15 -14.32 1.03 -10.68
N PRO A 16 -15.27 0.14 -10.34
CA PRO A 16 -16.42 0.50 -9.52
C PRO A 16 -16.02 0.99 -8.12
N ILE A 17 -15.12 0.28 -7.43
CA ILE A 17 -14.73 0.67 -6.06
C ILE A 17 -13.80 1.89 -6.06
N LEU A 18 -12.93 2.01 -7.05
CA LEU A 18 -12.13 3.22 -7.27
C LEU A 18 -13.00 4.48 -7.30
N ARG A 19 -14.16 4.44 -7.98
CA ARG A 19 -15.08 5.58 -8.02
C ARG A 19 -15.64 5.95 -6.65
N GLU A 20 -15.89 4.98 -5.77
CA GLU A 20 -16.33 5.27 -4.39
C GLU A 20 -15.19 5.93 -3.59
N THR A 21 -13.96 5.45 -3.74
CA THR A 21 -12.78 6.06 -3.13
C THR A 21 -12.59 7.51 -3.62
N LEU A 22 -12.70 7.76 -4.93
CA LEU A 22 -12.62 9.13 -5.48
C LEU A 22 -13.72 10.05 -4.93
N ARG A 23 -14.96 9.55 -4.77
CA ARG A 23 -16.05 10.32 -4.14
C ARG A 23 -15.76 10.63 -2.67
N ALA A 24 -15.15 9.71 -1.93
CA ALA A 24 -14.73 9.97 -0.55
C ALA A 24 -13.62 11.04 -0.50
N LEU A 25 -12.65 10.98 -1.41
CA LEU A 25 -11.59 11.99 -1.52
C LEU A 25 -12.12 13.38 -1.87
N ALA A 26 -13.19 13.47 -2.61
CA ALA A 26 -13.86 14.74 -2.90
C ALA A 26 -14.40 15.46 -1.66
N ARG A 27 -14.64 14.73 -0.56
CA ARG A 27 -15.15 15.26 0.70
C ARG A 27 -14.05 15.72 1.68
N GLN A 28 -12.78 15.67 1.26
CA GLN A 28 -11.66 16.10 2.11
C GLN A 28 -11.78 17.61 2.45
N SER A 29 -11.63 17.97 3.72
CA SER A 29 -11.61 19.37 4.20
C SER A 29 -10.41 20.13 3.65
N ARG A 30 -9.24 19.48 3.58
CA ARG A 30 -8.08 19.90 2.79
C ARG A 30 -8.10 19.12 1.47
N ARG A 31 -8.38 19.79 0.36
CA ARG A 31 -8.36 19.16 -0.97
C ARG A 31 -6.94 18.86 -1.42
N ALA A 32 -6.72 17.73 -2.09
CA ALA A 32 -5.46 17.48 -2.78
C ALA A 32 -5.22 18.53 -3.89
N ASP A 33 -3.98 18.87 -4.16
CA ASP A 33 -3.64 19.76 -5.27
C ASP A 33 -3.83 19.05 -6.62
N ARG A 34 -3.59 17.74 -6.64
CA ARG A 34 -3.92 16.85 -7.77
C ARG A 34 -4.30 15.46 -7.26
N ILE A 35 -5.15 14.77 -8.00
CA ILE A 35 -5.45 13.34 -7.81
C ILE A 35 -5.07 12.62 -9.09
N ILE A 36 -4.17 11.65 -9.01
CA ILE A 36 -3.68 10.89 -10.15
C ILE A 36 -4.00 9.41 -9.93
N VAL A 37 -4.69 8.81 -10.88
CA VAL A 37 -5.03 7.39 -10.88
C VAL A 37 -4.16 6.66 -11.90
N CYS A 38 -3.54 5.56 -11.51
CA CYS A 38 -2.72 4.75 -12.38
C CYS A 38 -3.32 3.35 -12.57
N GLY A 39 -3.84 3.08 -13.78
CA GLY A 39 -4.25 1.74 -14.20
C GLY A 39 -3.16 1.02 -14.97
N THR A 40 -3.42 -0.25 -15.33
CA THR A 40 -2.57 -1.02 -16.24
C THR A 40 -3.17 -1.12 -17.65
N LYS A 41 -4.48 -0.87 -17.75
CA LYS A 41 -5.25 -0.85 -18.99
C LYS A 41 -6.45 0.10 -18.84
N PRO A 42 -7.03 0.60 -19.94
CA PRO A 42 -8.13 1.57 -19.90
C PRO A 42 -9.32 1.12 -19.05
N SER A 43 -9.66 -0.17 -19.05
CA SER A 43 -10.79 -0.69 -18.28
C SER A 43 -10.60 -0.60 -16.75
N ASP A 44 -9.37 -0.43 -16.25
CA ASP A 44 -9.09 -0.29 -14.82
C ASP A 44 -9.56 1.08 -14.27
N VAL A 45 -9.63 2.09 -15.14
CA VAL A 45 -9.82 3.49 -14.78
C VAL A 45 -11.09 4.12 -15.37
N VAL A 46 -12.02 3.29 -15.85
CA VAL A 46 -13.29 3.77 -16.45
C VAL A 46 -14.08 4.64 -15.48
N GLY A 47 -14.43 5.86 -15.92
CA GLY A 47 -15.19 6.84 -15.15
C GLY A 47 -14.40 7.51 -14.02
N ALA A 48 -13.09 7.32 -13.93
CA ALA A 48 -12.26 7.98 -12.91
C ALA A 48 -12.09 9.47 -13.23
N ALA A 49 -11.84 9.82 -14.48
CA ALA A 49 -11.64 11.21 -14.92
C ALA A 49 -12.87 12.09 -14.74
N ASP A 50 -14.07 11.50 -14.69
CA ASP A 50 -15.34 12.23 -14.49
C ASP A 50 -15.55 12.66 -13.03
N ILE A 51 -14.71 12.20 -12.11
CA ILE A 51 -14.85 12.47 -10.68
C ILE A 51 -13.75 13.43 -10.24
N HIS A 52 -14.15 14.65 -9.89
CA HIS A 52 -13.31 15.69 -9.28
C HIS A 52 -12.01 15.99 -10.01
N GLY A 53 -11.99 15.88 -11.34
CA GLY A 53 -10.82 16.19 -12.14
C GLY A 53 -9.65 15.24 -11.91
N ALA A 54 -9.91 14.00 -11.53
CA ALA A 54 -8.87 13.01 -11.39
C ALA A 54 -8.15 12.76 -12.72
N GLU A 55 -6.85 12.86 -12.70
CA GLU A 55 -6.01 12.59 -13.84
C GLU A 55 -5.78 11.08 -13.96
N VAL A 56 -5.75 10.57 -15.18
CA VAL A 56 -5.60 9.14 -15.45
C VAL A 56 -4.32 8.89 -16.24
N LEU A 57 -3.54 7.94 -15.79
CA LEU A 57 -2.38 7.42 -16.52
C LEU A 57 -2.39 5.89 -16.56
N LEU A 58 -1.64 5.33 -17.49
CA LEU A 58 -1.42 3.89 -17.59
C LEU A 58 0.06 3.59 -17.46
N SER A 59 0.39 2.48 -16.80
CA SER A 59 1.76 1.99 -16.66
C SER A 59 1.86 0.48 -16.87
N SER A 60 3.07 -0.04 -16.81
CA SER A 60 3.32 -1.47 -16.76
C SER A 60 2.61 -2.11 -15.54
N PRO A 61 2.16 -3.37 -15.65
CA PRO A 61 1.58 -4.09 -14.52
C PRO A 61 2.55 -4.24 -13.36
N GLY A 62 2.07 -3.95 -12.15
CA GLY A 62 2.83 -4.09 -10.91
C GLY A 62 2.69 -2.87 -10.02
N LEU A 63 2.36 -3.10 -8.74
CA LEU A 63 2.13 -2.03 -7.78
C LEU A 63 3.34 -1.07 -7.65
N PRO A 64 4.61 -1.56 -7.54
CA PRO A 64 5.77 -0.67 -7.55
C PRO A 64 5.92 0.16 -8.83
N ALA A 65 5.67 -0.43 -9.99
CA ALA A 65 5.74 0.29 -11.27
C ALA A 65 4.66 1.36 -11.39
N GLN A 66 3.41 1.05 -10.98
CA GLN A 66 2.32 2.03 -10.94
C GLN A 66 2.65 3.19 -9.99
N ARG A 67 3.19 2.91 -8.79
CA ARG A 67 3.59 3.96 -7.82
C ARG A 67 4.74 4.81 -8.33
N ASN A 68 5.72 4.20 -9.00
CA ASN A 68 6.80 4.97 -9.64
C ASN A 68 6.29 5.86 -10.78
N ALA A 69 5.33 5.38 -11.58
CA ALA A 69 4.69 6.18 -12.61
C ALA A 69 3.92 7.38 -12.01
N LEU A 70 3.20 7.17 -10.90
CA LEU A 70 2.52 8.23 -10.15
C LEU A 70 3.51 9.29 -9.64
N ILE A 71 4.65 8.88 -9.07
CA ILE A 71 5.71 9.79 -8.63
C ILE A 71 6.25 10.60 -9.82
N ALA A 72 6.53 9.94 -10.94
CA ALA A 72 7.05 10.61 -12.13
C ALA A 72 6.08 11.63 -12.72
N ALA A 73 4.76 11.41 -12.58
CA ALA A 73 3.71 12.32 -13.03
C ALA A 73 3.53 13.55 -12.11
N ALA A 74 4.17 13.56 -10.93
CA ALA A 74 4.06 14.64 -9.95
C ALA A 74 5.44 15.22 -9.53
N PRO A 75 6.27 15.73 -10.46
CA PRO A 75 7.64 16.14 -10.16
C PRO A 75 7.72 17.34 -9.21
N GLN A 76 6.66 18.15 -9.10
CA GLN A 76 6.63 19.35 -8.24
C GLN A 76 5.96 19.10 -6.88
N ALA A 77 5.45 17.90 -6.61
CA ALA A 77 4.80 17.61 -5.36
C ALA A 77 5.81 17.52 -4.20
N ASP A 78 5.43 18.06 -3.04
CA ASP A 78 6.20 17.90 -1.80
C ASP A 78 5.91 16.56 -1.16
N ILE A 79 4.64 16.19 -1.12
CA ILE A 79 4.13 14.96 -0.53
C ILE A 79 3.29 14.22 -1.56
N MET A 80 3.47 12.91 -1.67
CA MET A 80 2.51 12.04 -2.32
C MET A 80 1.82 11.16 -1.27
N VAL A 81 0.49 11.21 -1.26
CA VAL A 81 -0.34 10.31 -0.45
C VAL A 81 -0.82 9.19 -1.35
N PHE A 82 -0.32 7.99 -1.12
CA PHE A 82 -0.80 6.78 -1.77
C PHE A 82 -2.02 6.25 -1.03
N PHE A 83 -3.09 6.04 -1.76
CA PHE A 83 -4.24 5.26 -1.29
C PHE A 83 -4.43 4.04 -2.19
N ASP A 84 -4.80 2.90 -1.59
CA ASP A 84 -5.37 1.82 -2.38
C ASP A 84 -6.74 2.24 -2.91
N ASP A 85 -7.14 1.67 -4.03
CA ASP A 85 -8.41 1.99 -4.70
C ASP A 85 -9.66 1.61 -3.90
N ASP A 86 -9.49 0.94 -2.75
CA ASP A 86 -10.51 0.53 -1.80
C ASP A 86 -10.24 1.04 -0.37
N PHE A 87 -9.51 2.16 -0.22
CA PHE A 87 -9.36 2.87 1.04
C PHE A 87 -10.28 4.09 1.11
N LEU A 88 -11.13 4.17 2.12
CA LEU A 88 -12.02 5.31 2.37
C LEU A 88 -11.44 6.18 3.50
N PRO A 89 -10.85 7.35 3.19
CA PRO A 89 -10.30 8.24 4.22
C PRO A 89 -11.40 9.02 4.94
N ASP A 90 -11.14 9.34 6.21
CA ASP A 90 -11.89 10.36 6.94
C ASP A 90 -11.79 11.72 6.22
N PRO A 91 -12.82 12.59 6.29
CA PRO A 91 -12.77 13.91 5.66
C PRO A 91 -11.58 14.80 6.07
N ASP A 92 -11.01 14.61 7.24
CA ASP A 92 -9.87 15.40 7.73
C ASP A 92 -8.51 14.71 7.54
N TYR A 93 -8.47 13.59 6.80
CA TYR A 93 -7.23 12.81 6.59
C TYR A 93 -6.09 13.67 6.04
N LEU A 94 -6.31 14.38 4.93
CA LEU A 94 -5.26 15.20 4.31
C LEU A 94 -4.87 16.41 5.16
N ALA A 95 -5.82 17.01 5.87
CA ALA A 95 -5.56 18.10 6.80
C ALA A 95 -4.64 17.63 7.95
N ALA A 96 -4.84 16.42 8.45
CA ALA A 96 -3.97 15.83 9.46
C ALA A 96 -2.57 15.53 8.91
N ILE A 97 -2.45 14.95 7.72
CA ILE A 97 -1.15 14.71 7.06
C ILE A 97 -0.40 16.02 6.86
N GLU A 98 -1.06 17.04 6.29
CA GLU A 98 -0.42 18.34 6.05
C GLU A 98 0.08 18.98 7.35
N ARG A 99 -0.78 19.02 8.38
CA ARG A 99 -0.43 19.61 9.69
C ARG A 99 0.85 19.00 10.26
N HIS A 100 0.95 17.68 10.29
CA HIS A 100 2.09 17.01 10.91
C HIS A 100 3.35 17.06 10.04
N MET A 101 3.21 16.81 8.74
CA MET A 101 4.39 16.82 7.86
C MET A 101 4.89 18.22 7.52
N ALA A 102 4.05 19.27 7.59
CA ALA A 102 4.49 20.66 7.48
C ALA A 102 5.13 21.14 8.79
N GLY A 103 4.61 20.70 9.94
CA GLY A 103 5.13 21.04 11.26
C GLY A 103 6.45 20.36 11.60
N ASP A 104 6.70 19.20 11.02
CA ASP A 104 7.92 18.43 11.25
C ASP A 104 8.52 17.94 9.91
N PRO A 105 9.57 18.63 9.41
CA PRO A 105 10.24 18.25 8.18
C PRO A 105 11.04 16.94 8.29
N THR A 106 11.28 16.41 9.49
CA THR A 106 11.98 15.12 9.67
C THR A 106 11.09 13.93 9.32
N ILE A 107 9.77 14.09 9.29
CA ILE A 107 8.85 13.03 8.88
C ILE A 107 8.99 12.81 7.37
N VAL A 108 9.52 11.65 6.99
CA VAL A 108 9.74 11.25 5.59
C VAL A 108 8.67 10.26 5.09
N VAL A 109 8.08 9.48 6.00
CA VAL A 109 6.92 8.60 5.74
C VAL A 109 5.92 8.76 6.87
N ALA A 110 4.66 8.96 6.52
CA ALA A 110 3.55 8.89 7.46
C ALA A 110 2.52 7.85 6.97
N THR A 111 1.87 7.18 7.90
CA THR A 111 0.71 6.34 7.62
C THR A 111 -0.42 6.70 8.56
N GLY A 112 -1.66 6.59 8.09
CA GLY A 112 -2.83 6.86 8.91
C GLY A 112 -3.26 5.66 9.74
N LEU A 113 -4.20 5.91 10.64
CA LEU A 113 -4.86 4.87 11.43
C LEU A 113 -5.94 4.18 10.60
N VAL A 114 -5.81 2.86 10.41
CA VAL A 114 -6.88 2.04 9.82
C VAL A 114 -7.87 1.67 10.94
N LEU A 115 -9.04 2.30 10.94
CA LEU A 115 -10.09 2.08 11.96
C LEU A 115 -10.71 0.68 11.86
N LYS A 116 -10.88 0.20 10.65
CA LYS A 116 -11.34 -1.16 10.35
C LYS A 116 -10.70 -1.64 9.05
N ASP A 117 -10.15 -2.84 9.07
CA ASP A 117 -9.48 -3.45 7.92
C ASP A 117 -10.23 -4.70 7.45
N GLY A 118 -10.79 -4.64 6.24
CA GLY A 118 -11.50 -5.75 5.60
C GLY A 118 -10.60 -6.84 5.02
N ILE A 119 -9.25 -6.66 5.07
CA ILE A 119 -8.33 -7.58 4.41
C ILE A 119 -8.35 -8.97 5.02
N GLY A 120 -8.55 -9.06 6.34
CA GLY A 120 -8.60 -10.33 7.09
C GLY A 120 -9.92 -11.10 6.95
N GLY A 121 -10.98 -10.47 6.41
CA GLY A 121 -12.32 -11.02 6.26
C GLY A 121 -12.78 -11.08 4.80
N PRO A 122 -14.10 -11.16 4.57
CA PRO A 122 -14.69 -11.17 3.22
C PRO A 122 -14.56 -9.82 2.49
N GLY A 123 -14.15 -8.78 3.18
CA GLY A 123 -14.21 -7.37 2.79
C GLY A 123 -15.33 -6.65 3.52
N LEU A 124 -15.38 -5.32 3.34
CA LEU A 124 -16.39 -4.45 3.91
C LEU A 124 -17.18 -3.77 2.79
N ALA A 125 -18.48 -3.57 3.01
CA ALA A 125 -19.27 -2.72 2.13
C ALA A 125 -19.01 -1.23 2.41
N VAL A 126 -19.20 -0.37 1.41
CA VAL A 126 -18.99 1.08 1.54
C VAL A 126 -19.82 1.70 2.68
N ASN A 127 -21.09 1.30 2.78
CA ASN A 127 -21.98 1.80 3.85
C ASN A 127 -21.52 1.40 5.27
N GLU A 128 -20.91 0.20 5.42
CA GLU A 128 -20.31 -0.22 6.70
C GLU A 128 -19.09 0.65 7.03
N ALA A 129 -18.25 0.92 6.04
CA ALA A 129 -17.08 1.79 6.22
C ALA A 129 -17.51 3.23 6.59
N GLU A 130 -18.50 3.78 5.91
CA GLU A 130 -19.04 5.10 6.24
C GLU A 130 -19.66 5.15 7.65
N ALA A 131 -20.30 4.08 8.11
CA ALA A 131 -20.81 4.00 9.48
C ALA A 131 -19.67 4.04 10.51
N VAL A 132 -18.54 3.34 10.24
CA VAL A 132 -17.36 3.39 11.10
C VAL A 132 -16.79 4.82 11.14
N LEU A 133 -16.63 5.47 9.99
CA LEU A 133 -16.09 6.83 9.90
C LEU A 133 -16.96 7.84 10.67
N ARG A 134 -18.28 7.76 10.56
CA ARG A 134 -19.18 8.66 11.30
C ARG A 134 -19.06 8.57 12.83
N THR A 135 -18.72 7.41 13.35
CA THR A 135 -18.63 7.16 14.80
C THR A 135 -17.20 7.24 15.35
N ALA A 136 -16.20 7.27 14.47
CA ALA A 136 -14.81 7.33 14.86
C ALA A 136 -14.47 8.63 15.62
N ARG A 137 -13.61 8.50 16.62
CA ARG A 137 -13.07 9.63 17.39
C ARG A 137 -11.57 9.40 17.59
N PRO A 138 -10.77 9.53 16.52
CA PRO A 138 -9.32 9.33 16.59
C PRO A 138 -8.69 10.38 17.51
N SER A 139 -7.56 10.02 18.13
CA SER A 139 -6.78 10.97 18.92
C SER A 139 -6.17 12.05 18.02
N PRO A 140 -6.43 13.35 18.26
CA PRO A 140 -5.85 14.40 17.43
C PRO A 140 -4.34 14.58 17.61
N LEU A 141 -3.76 14.02 18.67
CA LEU A 141 -2.35 14.20 19.05
C LEU A 141 -1.51 12.94 18.90
N GLY A 142 -2.10 11.84 18.41
CA GLY A 142 -1.41 10.57 18.28
C GLY A 142 -0.44 10.57 17.09
N VAL A 143 0.85 10.85 17.33
CA VAL A 143 1.94 10.60 16.39
C VAL A 143 2.89 9.61 17.03
N LEU A 144 3.02 8.43 16.44
CA LEU A 144 3.80 7.34 16.99
C LEU A 144 4.81 6.84 15.97
N PRO A 145 6.08 6.61 16.37
CA PRO A 145 7.03 5.93 15.51
C PRO A 145 6.50 4.57 15.06
N THR A 146 6.70 4.23 13.80
CA THR A 146 6.32 2.94 13.25
C THR A 146 7.44 2.35 12.40
N PHE A 147 7.42 1.05 12.18
CA PHE A 147 8.45 0.39 11.37
C PHE A 147 8.33 0.73 9.88
N SER A 148 7.12 0.86 9.37
CA SER A 148 6.83 1.19 7.96
C SER A 148 5.50 1.91 7.83
N GLY A 149 5.30 2.60 6.72
CA GLY A 149 3.98 2.96 6.25
C GLY A 149 3.16 1.71 5.92
N TYR A 150 1.85 1.86 5.84
CA TYR A 150 0.94 0.83 5.33
C TYR A 150 0.49 1.25 3.93
N GLY A 151 0.78 0.43 2.93
CA GLY A 151 0.61 0.77 1.52
C GLY A 151 -0.76 1.27 1.13
N CYS A 152 -1.83 0.87 1.85
CA CYS A 152 -3.18 1.32 1.55
C CYS A 152 -3.45 2.79 1.92
N ASN A 153 -2.59 3.45 2.71
CA ASN A 153 -2.79 4.83 3.18
C ASN A 153 -1.47 5.52 3.59
N MET A 154 -0.48 5.50 2.72
CA MET A 154 0.88 5.95 3.01
C MET A 154 1.19 7.31 2.38
N ALA A 155 1.63 8.28 3.17
CA ALA A 155 2.17 9.56 2.72
C ALA A 155 3.70 9.53 2.70
N VAL A 156 4.31 10.02 1.62
CA VAL A 156 5.76 10.00 1.42
C VAL A 156 6.25 11.39 1.03
N ARG A 157 7.34 11.85 1.65
CA ARG A 157 8.01 13.12 1.30
C ARG A 157 8.83 12.93 0.03
N LEU A 158 8.32 13.46 -1.09
CA LEU A 158 8.96 13.29 -2.40
C LEU A 158 10.25 14.08 -2.54
N THR A 159 10.40 15.18 -1.80
CA THR A 159 11.67 15.93 -1.79
C THR A 159 12.82 15.05 -1.30
N THR A 160 12.62 14.27 -0.22
CA THR A 160 13.62 13.32 0.27
C THR A 160 13.86 12.19 -0.73
N MET A 161 12.81 11.65 -1.35
CA MET A 161 12.96 10.62 -2.39
C MET A 161 13.82 11.11 -3.56
N ARG A 162 13.55 12.31 -4.07
CA ARG A 162 14.32 12.91 -5.18
C ARG A 162 15.77 13.16 -4.80
N GLN A 163 15.99 13.73 -3.61
CA GLN A 163 17.33 14.06 -3.12
C GLN A 163 18.25 12.83 -3.03
N HIS A 164 17.68 11.67 -2.70
CA HIS A 164 18.44 10.43 -2.50
C HIS A 164 18.23 9.40 -3.61
N GLY A 165 17.58 9.77 -4.72
CA GLY A 165 17.34 8.86 -5.85
C GLY A 165 16.51 7.63 -5.50
N LEU A 166 15.62 7.74 -4.48
CA LEU A 166 14.82 6.61 -4.02
C LEU A 166 13.54 6.46 -4.87
N ARG A 167 13.17 5.22 -5.08
CA ARG A 167 11.92 4.83 -5.75
C ARG A 167 11.45 3.47 -5.24
N PHE A 168 10.22 3.09 -5.53
CA PHE A 168 9.76 1.72 -5.27
C PHE A 168 10.59 0.72 -6.05
N ASP A 169 10.84 -0.44 -5.44
CA ASP A 169 11.64 -1.50 -6.05
C ASP A 169 10.78 -2.38 -6.96
N GLU A 170 10.93 -2.21 -8.27
CA GLU A 170 10.18 -2.96 -9.28
C GLU A 170 10.60 -4.43 -9.39
N ARG A 171 11.68 -4.83 -8.71
CA ARG A 171 12.02 -6.25 -8.51
C ARG A 171 11.02 -6.98 -7.61
N LEU A 172 10.11 -6.25 -6.95
CA LEU A 172 8.94 -6.79 -6.25
C LEU A 172 7.72 -6.71 -7.18
N PRO A 173 7.54 -7.62 -8.16
CA PRO A 173 6.55 -7.44 -9.21
C PRO A 173 5.12 -7.74 -8.77
N LEU A 174 4.15 -7.40 -9.62
CA LEU A 174 2.71 -7.62 -9.44
C LEU A 174 2.20 -6.93 -8.18
N TYR A 175 1.70 -7.69 -7.18
CA TYR A 175 1.22 -7.15 -5.91
C TYR A 175 2.34 -6.50 -5.08
N GLY A 176 3.61 -6.82 -5.37
CA GLY A 176 4.76 -6.20 -4.73
C GLY A 176 4.82 -6.38 -3.22
N TRP A 177 4.32 -7.48 -2.67
CA TRP A 177 4.14 -7.67 -1.22
C TRP A 177 5.36 -7.19 -0.40
N GLN A 178 5.14 -6.26 0.55
CA GLN A 178 6.14 -5.52 1.35
C GLN A 178 6.95 -4.46 0.57
N GLU A 179 6.49 -3.97 -0.56
CA GLU A 179 7.13 -2.86 -1.27
C GLU A 179 7.07 -1.53 -0.46
N ASP A 180 5.99 -1.35 0.30
CA ASP A 180 5.79 -0.25 1.26
C ASP A 180 6.80 -0.32 2.42
N VAL A 181 7.04 -1.52 2.92
CA VAL A 181 8.07 -1.76 3.95
C VAL A 181 9.46 -1.48 3.40
N ASP A 182 9.80 -1.95 2.20
CA ASP A 182 11.08 -1.70 1.56
C ASP A 182 11.36 -0.19 1.43
N LEU A 183 10.42 0.55 0.83
CA LEU A 183 10.58 1.98 0.66
C LEU A 183 10.69 2.71 2.00
N SER A 184 9.82 2.39 2.96
CA SER A 184 9.83 2.99 4.29
C SER A 184 11.16 2.78 5.01
N ARG A 185 11.72 1.58 4.94
CA ARG A 185 13.01 1.30 5.60
C ARG A 185 14.19 2.01 4.95
N ARG A 186 14.17 2.16 3.62
CA ARG A 186 15.19 2.95 2.93
C ARG A 186 15.07 4.45 3.23
N LEU A 187 13.86 4.98 3.33
CA LEU A 187 13.60 6.36 3.72
C LEU A 187 13.94 6.63 5.20
N ALA A 188 13.78 5.65 6.09
CA ALA A 188 14.10 5.79 7.50
C ALA A 188 15.58 6.08 7.79
N ALA A 189 16.47 5.96 6.81
CA ALA A 189 17.86 6.45 6.91
C ALA A 189 17.96 7.99 6.84
N TYR A 190 16.90 8.67 6.44
CA TYR A 190 16.88 10.11 6.17
C TYR A 190 15.84 10.87 7.00
N GLY A 191 15.08 10.20 7.85
CA GLY A 191 14.08 10.81 8.70
C GLY A 191 13.15 9.82 9.38
N GLU A 192 12.09 10.33 9.95
CA GLU A 192 11.17 9.57 10.76
C GLU A 192 10.07 8.88 9.93
N VAL A 193 9.69 7.69 10.36
CA VAL A 193 8.55 6.94 9.86
C VAL A 193 7.51 6.88 10.97
N VAL A 194 6.34 7.48 10.76
CA VAL A 194 5.34 7.67 11.82
C VAL A 194 3.95 7.19 11.42
N LYS A 195 3.16 6.84 12.43
CA LYS A 195 1.70 6.69 12.30
C LYS A 195 1.02 7.91 12.91
N ILE A 196 0.08 8.51 12.18
CA ILE A 196 -0.69 9.68 12.59
C ILE A 196 -2.14 9.23 12.83
N ASP A 197 -2.59 9.22 14.08
CA ASP A 197 -3.92 8.72 14.44
C ASP A 197 -5.05 9.61 13.90
N ALA A 198 -4.84 10.93 13.83
CA ALA A 198 -5.80 11.87 13.27
C ALA A 198 -6.04 11.68 11.76
N ALA A 199 -5.08 11.12 11.03
CA ALA A 199 -5.24 10.72 9.63
C ALA A 199 -5.82 9.31 9.59
N CYS A 200 -7.13 9.17 9.74
CA CYS A 200 -7.74 7.85 9.82
C CYS A 200 -8.60 7.50 8.60
N GLY A 201 -8.93 6.21 8.46
CA GLY A 201 -9.78 5.73 7.39
C GLY A 201 -10.15 4.26 7.54
N VAL A 202 -10.89 3.73 6.58
CA VAL A 202 -11.31 2.33 6.52
C VAL A 202 -10.81 1.69 5.25
N HIS A 203 -10.15 0.55 5.37
CA HIS A 203 -9.72 -0.26 4.23
C HIS A 203 -10.77 -1.35 3.96
N LEU A 204 -11.43 -1.28 2.81
CA LEU A 204 -12.51 -2.20 2.48
C LEU A 204 -12.04 -3.64 2.29
N GLY A 205 -10.81 -3.83 1.84
CA GLY A 205 -10.20 -5.14 1.65
C GLY A 205 -10.87 -5.96 0.56
N VAL A 206 -11.25 -5.31 -0.55
CA VAL A 206 -11.94 -5.92 -1.70
C VAL A 206 -11.15 -7.11 -2.25
N LYS A 207 -11.84 -8.23 -2.51
CA LYS A 207 -11.19 -9.47 -2.95
C LYS A 207 -11.02 -9.58 -4.46
N GLN A 208 -11.79 -8.81 -5.23
CA GLN A 208 -11.69 -8.77 -6.69
C GLN A 208 -10.31 -8.23 -7.14
N GLY A 209 -9.80 -8.72 -8.26
CA GLY A 209 -8.53 -8.25 -8.82
C GLY A 209 -7.27 -8.76 -8.11
N ARG A 210 -7.38 -9.69 -7.16
CA ARG A 210 -6.22 -10.25 -6.44
C ARG A 210 -5.47 -11.29 -7.28
N ASN A 211 -4.15 -11.35 -7.07
CA ASN A 211 -3.28 -12.36 -7.65
C ASN A 211 -3.61 -13.78 -7.16
N SER A 212 -3.16 -14.80 -7.90
CA SER A 212 -3.30 -16.21 -7.50
C SER A 212 -2.66 -16.45 -6.12
N GLY A 213 -3.23 -17.38 -5.36
CA GLY A 213 -2.66 -17.76 -4.06
C GLY A 213 -1.22 -18.23 -4.17
N VAL A 214 -0.86 -18.94 -5.26
CA VAL A 214 0.50 -19.43 -5.50
C VAL A 214 1.50 -18.27 -5.58
N ARG A 215 1.21 -17.25 -6.38
CA ARG A 215 2.06 -16.06 -6.53
C ARG A 215 2.24 -15.33 -5.20
N LEU A 216 1.15 -15.08 -4.48
CA LEU A 216 1.23 -14.43 -3.17
C LEU A 216 2.00 -15.29 -2.16
N GLY A 217 1.75 -16.61 -2.15
CA GLY A 217 2.48 -17.54 -1.29
C GLY A 217 4.00 -17.51 -1.55
N TYR A 218 4.40 -17.51 -2.81
CA TYR A 218 5.81 -17.39 -3.17
C TYR A 218 6.41 -16.07 -2.64
N SER A 219 5.73 -14.95 -2.86
CA SER A 219 6.15 -13.63 -2.36
C SER A 219 6.25 -13.57 -0.83
N GLN A 220 5.39 -14.31 -0.09
CA GLN A 220 5.44 -14.38 1.37
C GLN A 220 6.74 -14.96 1.94
N VAL A 221 7.53 -15.66 1.13
CA VAL A 221 8.85 -16.19 1.51
C VAL A 221 9.96 -15.41 0.82
N ALA A 222 9.84 -15.21 -0.50
CA ALA A 222 10.90 -14.63 -1.31
C ALA A 222 11.14 -13.14 -0.97
N ASN A 223 10.08 -12.34 -0.85
CA ASN A 223 10.22 -10.90 -0.63
C ASN A 223 10.87 -10.57 0.72
N PRO A 224 10.44 -11.12 1.88
CA PRO A 224 11.11 -10.84 3.15
C PRO A 224 12.60 -11.20 3.16
N LEU A 225 12.98 -12.34 2.56
CA LEU A 225 14.39 -12.74 2.47
C LEU A 225 15.18 -11.81 1.52
N TYR A 226 14.57 -11.40 0.43
CA TYR A 226 15.15 -10.40 -0.48
C TYR A 226 15.38 -9.06 0.24
N LEU A 227 14.38 -8.56 0.98
CA LEU A 227 14.51 -7.31 1.75
C LEU A 227 15.61 -7.43 2.82
N ALA A 228 15.68 -8.54 3.55
CA ALA A 228 16.72 -8.77 4.53
C ALA A 228 18.13 -8.77 3.89
N GLY A 229 18.25 -9.31 2.68
CA GLY A 229 19.49 -9.33 1.91
C GLY A 229 19.92 -7.94 1.38
N LYS A 230 18.98 -6.98 1.24
CA LYS A 230 19.30 -5.61 0.82
C LYS A 230 20.04 -4.79 1.88
N GLY A 231 19.97 -5.19 3.16
CA GLY A 231 20.65 -4.48 4.25
C GLY A 231 20.06 -3.09 4.59
N ALA A 232 18.90 -2.75 4.06
CA ALA A 232 18.25 -1.43 4.21
C ALA A 232 17.38 -1.34 5.48
N GLY A 233 17.88 -1.81 6.63
CA GLY A 233 17.17 -1.71 7.91
C GLY A 233 15.98 -2.69 8.04
N TYR A 234 15.93 -3.76 7.24
CA TYR A 234 14.97 -4.85 7.40
C TYR A 234 15.68 -6.08 7.98
N PRO A 235 15.53 -6.38 9.29
CA PRO A 235 16.27 -7.46 9.97
C PRO A 235 15.85 -8.86 9.48
N LEU A 236 16.82 -9.77 9.35
CA LEU A 236 16.55 -11.17 9.00
C LEU A 236 15.56 -11.85 9.95
N MET A 237 15.67 -11.58 11.26
CA MET A 237 14.73 -12.13 12.25
C MET A 237 13.28 -11.74 11.95
N ARG A 238 13.05 -10.49 11.50
CA ARG A 238 11.73 -10.04 11.09
C ARG A 238 11.25 -10.75 9.81
N ALA A 239 12.16 -11.00 8.86
CA ALA A 239 11.83 -11.81 7.69
C ALA A 239 11.36 -13.21 8.10
N LEU A 240 12.11 -13.88 8.97
CA LEU A 240 11.78 -15.23 9.46
C LEU A 240 10.46 -15.26 10.24
N GLU A 241 10.21 -14.25 11.08
CA GLU A 241 8.91 -14.10 11.78
C GLU A 241 7.75 -14.00 10.80
N HIS A 242 7.86 -13.10 9.80
CA HIS A 242 6.81 -12.94 8.78
C HIS A 242 6.58 -14.22 7.98
N ILE A 243 7.64 -14.90 7.57
CA ILE A 243 7.56 -16.17 6.85
C ILE A 243 6.88 -17.22 7.73
N GLY A 244 7.34 -17.39 8.96
CA GLY A 244 6.80 -18.37 9.90
C GLY A 244 5.31 -18.15 10.17
N ARG A 245 4.89 -16.91 10.44
CA ARG A 245 3.47 -16.57 10.68
C ARG A 245 2.60 -16.86 9.44
N ASN A 246 3.05 -16.46 8.25
CA ASN A 246 2.29 -16.71 7.02
C ASN A 246 2.20 -18.20 6.71
N MET A 247 3.29 -18.95 6.83
CA MET A 247 3.28 -20.40 6.61
C MET A 247 2.39 -21.12 7.61
N ALA A 248 2.51 -20.81 8.90
CA ALA A 248 1.65 -21.39 9.94
C ALA A 248 0.16 -21.16 9.64
N MET A 249 -0.22 -19.93 9.30
CA MET A 249 -1.60 -19.60 8.92
C MET A 249 -2.05 -20.36 7.67
N ASN A 250 -1.19 -20.48 6.66
CA ASN A 250 -1.54 -21.21 5.44
C ASN A 250 -1.66 -22.72 5.71
N ILE A 251 -0.83 -23.32 6.56
CA ILE A 251 -0.91 -24.74 6.97
C ILE A 251 -2.20 -24.99 7.75
N ILE A 252 -2.47 -24.19 8.79
CA ILE A 252 -3.64 -24.37 9.67
C ILE A 252 -4.95 -24.27 8.84
N HIS A 253 -5.03 -23.30 7.94
CA HIS A 253 -6.25 -23.07 7.16
C HIS A 253 -6.30 -23.86 5.83
N ALA A 254 -5.27 -24.61 5.45
CA ALA A 254 -5.27 -25.39 4.21
C ALA A 254 -6.34 -26.50 4.20
N ALA A 255 -6.66 -27.06 5.38
CA ALA A 255 -7.67 -28.11 5.53
C ALA A 255 -9.11 -27.55 5.39
N ARG A 256 -9.35 -26.34 5.95
CA ARG A 256 -10.64 -25.64 5.93
C ARG A 256 -10.39 -24.18 5.52
N PRO A 257 -10.13 -23.91 4.22
CA PRO A 257 -9.83 -22.57 3.76
C PRO A 257 -11.07 -21.67 3.84
N GLU A 258 -10.83 -20.39 4.13
CA GLU A 258 -11.87 -19.38 4.04
C GLU A 258 -12.29 -19.20 2.57
N PRO A 259 -13.58 -18.97 2.26
CA PRO A 259 -14.08 -18.91 0.87
C PRO A 259 -13.41 -17.80 0.03
N TYR A 260 -12.86 -16.79 0.69
CA TYR A 260 -12.24 -15.60 0.08
C TYR A 260 -10.69 -15.64 0.08
N VAL A 261 -10.06 -16.74 0.51
CA VAL A 261 -8.59 -16.90 0.55
C VAL A 261 -8.17 -18.23 -0.02
N ASP A 262 -7.32 -18.22 -1.05
CA ASP A 262 -6.69 -19.41 -1.60
C ASP A 262 -5.50 -19.86 -0.71
N ARG A 263 -5.81 -20.49 0.44
CA ARG A 263 -4.81 -20.98 1.40
C ARG A 263 -3.94 -22.10 0.82
N ARG A 264 -4.55 -22.98 0.03
CA ARG A 264 -3.82 -24.10 -0.60
C ARG A 264 -2.84 -23.60 -1.65
N GLY A 265 -3.27 -22.65 -2.48
CA GLY A 265 -2.36 -21.97 -3.41
C GLY A 265 -1.23 -21.24 -2.69
N ARG A 266 -1.52 -20.52 -1.60
CA ARG A 266 -0.47 -19.86 -0.80
C ARG A 266 0.52 -20.85 -0.21
N LEU A 267 0.06 -21.95 0.36
CA LEU A 267 0.96 -22.97 0.89
C LEU A 267 1.83 -23.58 -0.22
N ARG A 268 1.25 -23.88 -1.39
CA ARG A 268 2.00 -24.35 -2.57
C ARG A 268 3.08 -23.33 -2.97
N GLY A 269 2.74 -22.06 -3.00
CA GLY A 269 3.70 -20.97 -3.30
C GLY A 269 4.82 -20.89 -2.26
N ASN A 270 4.50 -21.00 -0.95
CA ASN A 270 5.50 -21.05 0.10
C ASN A 270 6.50 -22.20 -0.11
N LEU A 271 6.01 -23.42 -0.41
CA LEU A 271 6.85 -24.59 -0.63
C LEU A 271 7.72 -24.44 -1.89
N LEU A 272 7.20 -23.86 -2.97
CA LEU A 272 7.97 -23.54 -4.18
C LEU A 272 9.10 -22.56 -3.86
N ALA A 273 8.85 -21.51 -3.08
CA ALA A 273 9.89 -20.56 -2.70
C ALA A 273 10.98 -21.21 -1.86
N LEU A 274 10.62 -22.08 -0.90
CA LEU A 274 11.61 -22.85 -0.12
C LEU A 274 12.42 -23.81 -0.99
N ALA A 275 11.80 -24.48 -1.96
CA ALA A 275 12.51 -25.32 -2.91
C ALA A 275 13.48 -24.51 -3.77
N ASP A 276 13.09 -23.32 -4.21
CA ASP A 276 13.95 -22.42 -4.98
C ASP A 276 15.08 -21.83 -4.10
N LEU A 277 14.83 -21.59 -2.82
CA LEU A 277 15.86 -21.20 -1.85
C LEU A 277 16.95 -22.28 -1.73
N ILE A 278 16.56 -23.54 -1.54
CA ILE A 278 17.49 -24.68 -1.48
C ILE A 278 18.31 -24.79 -2.78
N ARG A 279 17.68 -24.56 -3.92
CA ARG A 279 18.33 -24.59 -5.23
C ARG A 279 19.09 -23.31 -5.58
N ARG A 280 19.19 -22.35 -4.67
CA ARG A 280 19.86 -21.04 -4.84
C ARG A 280 19.37 -20.22 -6.04
N ARG A 281 18.09 -20.35 -6.39
CA ARG A 281 17.46 -19.63 -7.52
C ARG A 281 16.24 -18.78 -7.09
N MET A 282 16.01 -18.62 -5.79
CA MET A 282 14.91 -17.83 -5.29
C MET A 282 15.16 -16.34 -5.55
N VAL A 283 14.26 -15.72 -6.30
CA VAL A 283 14.20 -14.28 -6.56
C VAL A 283 12.75 -13.83 -6.58
N PRO A 284 12.42 -12.58 -6.18
CA PRO A 284 11.04 -12.08 -6.18
C PRO A 284 10.38 -12.16 -7.56
N GLU A 285 11.13 -11.91 -8.63
CA GLU A 285 10.67 -11.88 -10.02
C GLU A 285 10.14 -13.23 -10.51
N ARG A 286 10.47 -14.32 -9.84
CA ARG A 286 9.99 -15.68 -10.17
C ARG A 286 8.45 -15.79 -10.18
N VAL A 287 7.74 -14.90 -9.45
CA VAL A 287 6.25 -14.88 -9.47
C VAL A 287 5.66 -14.57 -10.85
N LEU A 288 6.43 -14.01 -11.77
CA LEU A 288 5.98 -13.73 -13.14
C LEU A 288 5.78 -15.02 -13.95
N GLU A 289 6.47 -16.10 -13.56
CA GLU A 289 6.45 -17.39 -14.24
C GLU A 289 5.50 -18.43 -13.58
N LEU A 290 4.83 -18.06 -12.46
CA LEU A 290 3.96 -18.96 -11.68
C LEU A 290 2.48 -18.88 -12.05
#